data_6f5667bea33bbc1d42ecb6b8c25004c4
#
_entry.id   6f5667bea33bbc1d42ecb6b8c25004c4
#
_cell.length_a   1.000
_cell.length_b   1.000
_cell.length_c   1.000
_cell.angle_alpha   90.00
_cell.angle_beta   90.00
_cell.angle_gamma   90.00
#
_symmetry.space_group_name_H-M   'P 1'
#
loop_
_entity.id
_entity.type
_entity.pdbx_description
1 polymer ?
#
loop_
_entity_poly.entity_id
_entity_poly.type
_entity_poly.pdbx_seq_one_letter_code
_entity_poly.pdbx_strand_id
1 'polypeptide(L)'
;TIAYDVPGSTPQEQITKLGAGPGIKIMDSSVICNTKFVSFMKYIADKYNVPFQSEIMQGGGTDTSVLQKMVAGGAIAGAVSIPTRHLHQVIESVHKKDVDNSIELLYHITKSINRL
;
A
#
# COMPACT_ATOMS: atom_id res chain seq x y z
N THR A 1 2.68 -6.23 0.01
CA THR A 1 1.48 -6.76 0.68
C THR A 1 1.04 -8.09 0.07
N ILE A 2 0.14 -8.82 0.73
CA ILE A 2 -0.37 -10.09 0.22
C ILE A 2 -1.39 -9.83 -0.88
N ALA A 3 -1.25 -10.51 -2.03
CA ALA A 3 -2.32 -10.59 -3.03
C ALA A 3 -3.27 -11.72 -2.63
N TYR A 4 -4.49 -11.36 -2.31
CA TYR A 4 -5.51 -12.30 -1.79
C TYR A 4 -6.37 -12.96 -2.88
N ASP A 5 -6.16 -12.64 -4.15
CA ASP A 5 -6.86 -13.21 -5.29
C ASP A 5 -6.36 -14.62 -5.65
N VAL A 6 -6.38 -15.52 -4.68
CA VAL A 6 -5.95 -16.92 -4.83
C VAL A 6 -7.17 -17.84 -5.01
N PRO A 7 -7.00 -19.00 -5.66
CA PRO A 7 -8.09 -19.98 -5.79
C PRO A 7 -8.69 -20.34 -4.44
N GLY A 8 -10.01 -20.30 -4.34
CA GLY A 8 -10.76 -20.61 -3.11
C GLY A 8 -11.03 -19.40 -2.20
N SER A 9 -10.42 -18.23 -2.44
CA SER A 9 -10.76 -17.02 -1.70
C SER A 9 -12.13 -16.47 -2.11
N THR A 10 -12.91 -16.03 -1.14
CA THR A 10 -14.18 -15.34 -1.39
C THR A 10 -13.94 -13.89 -1.82
N PRO A 11 -14.88 -13.23 -2.51
CA PRO A 11 -14.75 -11.81 -2.88
C PRO A 11 -14.45 -10.89 -1.69
N GLN A 12 -14.97 -11.20 -0.51
CA GLN A 12 -14.75 -10.42 0.72
C GLN A 12 -13.32 -10.55 1.26
N GLU A 13 -12.65 -11.67 0.99
CA GLU A 13 -11.27 -11.91 1.39
C GLU A 13 -10.27 -11.28 0.42
N GLN A 14 -10.68 -10.98 -0.79
CA GLN A 14 -9.82 -10.42 -1.85
C GLN A 14 -9.59 -8.91 -1.67
N ILE A 15 -8.94 -8.53 -0.58
CA ILE A 15 -8.65 -7.12 -0.25
C ILE A 15 -7.73 -6.50 -1.29
N THR A 16 -6.64 -7.19 -1.66
CA THR A 16 -5.70 -6.77 -2.71
C THR A 16 -5.52 -7.88 -3.74
N LYS A 17 -5.35 -7.49 -5.00
CA LYS A 17 -5.27 -8.38 -6.16
C LYS A 17 -4.05 -8.04 -7.01
N LEU A 18 -3.50 -9.04 -7.70
CA LEU A 18 -2.49 -8.81 -8.73
C LEU A 18 -3.07 -8.02 -9.91
N GLY A 19 -2.33 -7.05 -10.40
CA GLY A 19 -2.69 -6.28 -11.59
C GLY A 19 -3.71 -5.17 -11.37
N ALA A 20 -4.20 -4.97 -10.15
CA ALA A 20 -5.15 -3.89 -9.84
C ALA A 20 -4.49 -2.61 -9.30
N GLY A 21 -3.17 -2.53 -9.39
CA GLY A 21 -2.35 -1.41 -8.91
C GLY A 21 -1.79 -1.62 -7.51
N PRO A 22 -0.90 -0.72 -7.05
CA PRO A 22 -0.34 -0.76 -5.70
C PRO A 22 -1.41 -0.61 -4.63
N GLY A 23 -1.16 -1.20 -3.47
CA GLY A 23 -1.95 -0.99 -2.26
C GLY A 23 -1.57 0.33 -1.58
N ILE A 24 -2.54 1.21 -1.35
CA ILE A 24 -2.37 2.34 -0.43
C ILE A 24 -2.81 1.86 0.95
N LYS A 25 -1.84 1.73 1.86
CA LYS A 25 -2.07 1.17 3.19
C LYS A 25 -2.96 2.07 4.04
N ILE A 26 -4.04 1.49 4.57
CA ILE A 26 -4.89 2.08 5.60
C ILE A 26 -4.41 1.63 6.97
N MET A 27 -4.23 0.31 7.15
CA MET A 27 -3.75 -0.27 8.39
C MET A 27 -3.14 -1.66 8.19
N ASP A 28 -2.29 -2.03 9.12
CA ASP A 28 -1.91 -3.42 9.41
C ASP A 28 -1.94 -3.68 10.91
N SER A 29 -1.47 -4.84 11.40
CA SER A 29 -1.52 -5.16 12.83
C SER A 29 -0.64 -4.25 13.69
N SER A 30 0.28 -3.49 13.11
CA SER A 30 1.27 -2.67 13.81
C SER A 30 1.03 -1.16 13.66
N VAL A 31 0.27 -0.73 12.66
CA VAL A 31 0.06 0.69 12.32
C VAL A 31 -1.34 0.97 11.79
N ILE A 32 -1.89 2.10 12.19
CA ILE A 32 -3.00 2.78 11.52
C ILE A 32 -2.39 4.03 10.88
N CYS A 33 -2.42 4.09 9.55
CA CYS A 33 -1.85 5.22 8.81
C CYS A 33 -2.66 6.50 9.04
N ASN A 34 -1.98 7.64 8.98
CA ASN A 34 -2.65 8.92 9.13
C ASN A 34 -3.69 9.13 8.01
N THR A 35 -4.93 9.39 8.38
CA THR A 35 -6.07 9.47 7.44
C THR A 35 -5.91 10.60 6.41
N LYS A 36 -5.35 11.74 6.81
CA LYS A 36 -5.08 12.85 5.87
C LYS A 36 -4.04 12.45 4.84
N PHE A 37 -2.98 11.75 5.27
CA PHE A 37 -1.96 11.27 4.35
C PHE A 37 -2.47 10.18 3.40
N VAL A 38 -3.28 9.24 3.91
CA VAL A 38 -3.97 8.24 3.07
C VAL A 38 -4.84 8.92 2.01
N SER A 39 -5.65 9.91 2.41
CA SER A 39 -6.49 10.67 1.49
C SER A 39 -5.69 11.45 0.46
N PHE A 40 -4.55 12.03 0.88
CA PHE A 40 -3.62 12.69 -0.03
C PHE A 40 -3.02 11.73 -1.06
N MET A 41 -2.56 10.55 -0.64
CA MET A 41 -2.02 9.54 -1.56
C MET A 41 -3.07 9.09 -2.59
N LYS A 42 -4.32 8.86 -2.16
CA LYS A 42 -5.43 8.53 -3.05
C LYS A 42 -5.75 9.67 -4.02
N TYR A 43 -5.81 10.91 -3.54
CA TYR A 43 -6.00 12.08 -4.39
C TYR A 43 -4.90 12.20 -5.46
N ILE A 44 -3.65 11.94 -5.11
CA ILE A 44 -2.53 11.96 -6.07
C ILE A 44 -2.68 10.85 -7.10
N ALA A 45 -3.05 9.64 -6.68
CA ALA A 45 -3.29 8.52 -7.59
C ALA A 45 -4.41 8.86 -8.61
N ASP A 46 -5.54 9.36 -8.13
CA ASP A 46 -6.66 9.77 -8.99
C ASP A 46 -6.26 10.91 -9.94
N LYS A 47 -5.56 11.91 -9.43
CA LYS A 47 -5.12 13.07 -10.22
C LYS A 47 -4.23 12.70 -11.40
N TYR A 48 -3.38 11.71 -11.24
CA TYR A 48 -2.44 11.26 -12.27
C TYR A 48 -2.89 9.98 -12.98
N ASN A 49 -4.12 9.51 -12.71
CA ASN A 49 -4.72 8.31 -13.27
C ASN A 49 -3.87 7.04 -13.02
N VAL A 50 -3.23 6.96 -11.85
CA VAL A 50 -2.50 5.77 -11.43
C VAL A 50 -3.46 4.82 -10.74
N PRO A 51 -3.68 3.60 -11.25
CA PRO A 51 -4.52 2.60 -10.58
C PRO A 51 -3.97 2.28 -9.20
N PHE A 52 -4.86 2.13 -8.22
CA PHE A 52 -4.49 1.76 -6.85
C PHE A 52 -5.59 0.96 -6.17
N GLN A 53 -5.23 0.32 -5.07
CA GLN A 53 -6.15 -0.42 -4.19
C GLN A 53 -6.01 0.08 -2.76
N SER A 54 -7.08 0.02 -1.98
CA SER A 54 -6.98 0.20 -0.52
C SER A 54 -6.45 -1.07 0.12
N GLU A 55 -5.46 -0.95 1.00
CA GLU A 55 -4.85 -2.07 1.69
C GLU A 55 -5.21 -2.07 3.18
N ILE A 56 -5.79 -3.18 3.62
CA ILE A 56 -5.99 -3.52 5.03
C ILE A 56 -5.40 -4.91 5.23
N MET A 57 -4.42 -5.03 6.11
CA MET A 57 -3.76 -6.30 6.41
C MET A 57 -3.99 -6.64 7.87
N GLN A 58 -4.77 -7.68 8.14
CA GLN A 58 -5.14 -8.07 9.52
C GLN A 58 -3.99 -8.70 10.29
N GLY A 59 -3.07 -9.34 9.60
CA GLY A 59 -1.89 -9.98 10.19
C GLY A 59 -0.60 -9.39 9.63
N GLY A 60 0.48 -9.43 10.41
CA GLY A 60 1.77 -8.89 10.03
C GLY A 60 1.88 -7.37 10.20
N GLY A 61 3.09 -6.89 10.22
CA GLY A 61 3.42 -5.47 10.36
C GLY A 61 4.40 -5.03 9.28
N THR A 62 4.59 -3.72 9.19
CA THR A 62 5.55 -3.10 8.26
C THR A 62 6.40 -2.06 8.99
N ASP A 63 7.54 -1.71 8.41
CA ASP A 63 8.44 -0.67 8.93
C ASP A 63 7.76 0.71 9.07
N THR A 64 6.61 0.89 8.45
CA THR A 64 5.76 2.08 8.60
C THR A 64 5.43 2.36 10.06
N SER A 65 5.22 1.32 10.87
CA SER A 65 4.93 1.45 12.30
C SER A 65 6.13 2.00 13.08
N VAL A 66 7.33 1.58 12.72
CA VAL A 66 8.58 2.05 13.32
C VAL A 66 8.77 3.52 12.99
N LEU A 67 8.63 3.90 11.73
CA LEU A 67 8.71 5.31 11.29
C LEU A 67 7.68 6.19 12.01
N GLN A 68 6.47 5.69 12.23
CA GLN A 68 5.42 6.45 12.90
C GLN A 68 5.70 6.66 14.40
N LYS A 69 6.25 5.64 15.08
CA LYS A 69 6.29 5.59 16.56
C LYS A 69 7.65 5.87 17.16
N MET A 70 8.75 5.61 16.45
CA MET A 70 10.11 5.61 17.02
C MET A 70 10.85 6.94 16.87
N VAL A 71 10.24 7.93 16.21
CA VAL A 71 10.80 9.28 16.15
C VAL A 71 10.21 10.15 17.27
N ALA A 72 10.97 11.08 17.80
CA ALA A 72 10.51 12.00 18.83
C ALA A 72 9.31 12.81 18.33
N GLY A 73 8.19 12.74 19.06
CA GLY A 73 6.94 13.39 18.65
C GLY A 73 6.10 12.61 17.63
N GLY A 74 6.59 11.44 17.18
CA GLY A 74 5.93 10.66 16.12
C GLY A 74 6.13 11.25 14.72
N ALA A 75 5.71 10.51 13.70
CA ALA A 75 5.72 10.97 12.32
C ALA A 75 4.41 10.64 11.60
N ILE A 76 4.04 11.48 10.63
CA ILE A 76 3.00 11.12 9.67
C ILE A 76 3.59 10.06 8.74
N ALA A 77 3.08 8.83 8.82
CA ALA A 77 3.57 7.72 8.03
C ALA A 77 2.43 7.06 7.23
N GLY A 78 2.77 6.57 6.07
CA GLY A 78 1.92 5.80 5.19
C GLY A 78 2.78 4.88 4.33
N ALA A 79 2.15 3.96 3.62
CA ALA A 79 2.86 3.03 2.76
C ALA A 79 2.15 2.81 1.43
N VAL A 80 2.96 2.63 0.41
CA VAL A 80 2.56 2.10 -0.90
C VAL A 80 3.14 0.70 -1.00
N SER A 81 2.28 -0.29 -1.15
CA SER A 81 2.64 -1.71 -1.13
C SER A 81 2.44 -2.34 -2.50
N ILE A 82 3.34 -3.23 -2.89
CA ILE A 82 3.19 -4.03 -4.11
C ILE A 82 2.45 -5.32 -3.74
N PRO A 83 1.29 -5.61 -4.36
CA PRO A 83 0.62 -6.90 -4.16
C PRO A 83 1.50 -8.06 -4.63
N THR A 84 1.72 -9.02 -3.74
CA THR A 84 2.64 -10.13 -3.98
C THR A 84 1.93 -11.44 -3.66
N ARG A 85 1.89 -12.36 -4.61
CA ARG A 85 1.40 -13.72 -4.39
C ARG A 85 2.50 -14.57 -3.78
N HIS A 86 2.14 -15.38 -2.81
CA HIS A 86 3.06 -16.22 -2.03
C HIS A 86 4.13 -15.41 -1.28
N LEU A 87 3.71 -14.27 -0.72
CA LEU A 87 4.58 -13.40 0.07
C LEU A 87 5.35 -14.17 1.16
N HIS A 88 6.66 -13.89 1.28
CA HIS A 88 7.59 -14.55 2.19
C HIS A 88 7.80 -16.05 1.91
N GLN A 89 7.58 -16.48 0.68
CA GLN A 89 7.87 -17.84 0.23
C GLN A 89 9.11 -17.87 -0.68
N VAL A 90 9.59 -19.07 -0.98
CA VAL A 90 10.78 -19.28 -1.84
C VAL A 90 10.57 -18.71 -3.24
N ILE A 91 9.35 -18.76 -3.74
CA ILE A 91 8.97 -18.17 -5.03
C ILE A 91 7.82 -17.21 -4.80
N GLU A 92 8.05 -15.95 -5.09
CA GLU A 92 7.05 -14.90 -5.03
C GLU A 92 6.68 -14.42 -6.43
N SER A 93 5.46 -13.97 -6.61
CA SER A 93 4.97 -13.45 -7.90
C SER A 93 4.36 -12.07 -7.71
N VAL A 94 4.75 -11.14 -8.57
CA VAL A 94 4.18 -9.78 -8.65
C VAL A 94 3.72 -9.51 -10.07
N HIS A 95 2.76 -8.64 -10.22
CA HIS A 95 2.35 -8.18 -11.54
C HIS A 95 3.22 -6.97 -11.93
N LYS A 96 3.86 -7.03 -13.12
CA LYS A 96 4.78 -5.97 -13.57
C LYS A 96 4.15 -4.58 -13.52
N LYS A 97 2.89 -4.43 -13.95
CA LYS A 97 2.20 -3.15 -13.93
C LYS A 97 2.01 -2.59 -12.50
N ASP A 98 1.88 -3.45 -11.49
CA ASP A 98 1.77 -2.97 -10.11
C ASP A 98 3.08 -2.35 -9.63
N VAL A 99 4.22 -2.90 -10.07
CA VAL A 99 5.54 -2.31 -9.82
C VAL A 99 5.68 -0.96 -10.53
N ASP A 100 5.38 -0.91 -11.82
CA ASP A 100 5.46 0.32 -12.62
C ASP A 100 4.54 1.43 -12.02
N ASN A 101 3.31 1.09 -11.68
CA ASN A 101 2.35 2.00 -11.05
C ASN A 101 2.79 2.44 -9.64
N SER A 102 3.48 1.56 -8.88
CA SER A 102 4.04 1.93 -7.57
C SER A 102 5.12 3.00 -7.70
N ILE A 103 5.99 2.86 -8.69
CA ILE A 103 7.05 3.84 -8.98
C ILE A 103 6.43 5.18 -9.38
N GLU A 104 5.47 5.16 -10.27
CA GLU A 104 4.77 6.36 -10.75
C GLU A 104 4.03 7.06 -9.60
N LEU A 105 3.31 6.30 -8.78
CA LEU A 105 2.59 6.85 -7.63
C LEU A 105 3.54 7.50 -6.63
N LEU A 106 4.64 6.81 -6.26
CA LEU A 106 5.64 7.35 -5.33
C LEU A 106 6.32 8.61 -5.88
N TYR A 107 6.60 8.66 -7.18
CA TYR A 107 7.15 9.84 -7.83
C TYR A 107 6.21 11.04 -7.68
N HIS A 108 4.93 10.88 -7.96
CA HIS A 108 3.95 11.96 -7.85
C HIS A 108 3.65 12.37 -6.41
N ILE A 109 3.59 11.42 -5.46
CA ILE A 109 3.48 11.72 -4.04
C ILE A 109 4.66 12.57 -3.58
N THR A 110 5.89 12.14 -3.87
CA THR A 110 7.10 12.83 -3.45
C THR A 110 7.16 14.25 -4.01
N LYS A 111 6.82 14.45 -5.27
CA LYS A 111 6.77 15.78 -5.90
C LYS A 111 5.69 16.71 -5.34
N SER A 112 4.67 16.15 -4.71
CA SER A 112 3.52 16.90 -4.22
C SER A 112 3.44 16.98 -2.70
N ILE A 113 4.39 16.38 -1.98
CA ILE A 113 4.35 16.24 -0.52
C ILE A 113 4.29 17.58 0.23
N ASN A 114 4.82 18.64 -0.34
CA ASN A 114 4.75 19.99 0.22
C ASN A 114 3.34 20.62 0.19
N ARG A 115 2.37 19.89 -0.34
CA ARG A 115 0.94 20.30 -0.41
C ARG A 115 0.05 19.51 0.56
N LEU A 116 0.66 18.70 1.42
CA LEU A 116 -0.04 17.87 2.42
C LEU A 116 -0.64 18.73 3.56
#